data_ab6a2baf1d464de1c5572e839415aa81
#
_entry.id   ab6a2baf1d464de1c5572e839415aa81
#
_cell.length_a   1.000
_cell.length_b   1.000
_cell.length_c   1.000
_cell.angle_alpha   90.00
_cell.angle_beta   90.00
_cell.angle_gamma   90.00
#
_symmetry.space_group_name_H-M   'P 1'
#
loop_
_entity.id
_entity.type
_entity.pdbx_description
1 polymer ?
#
loop_
_entity_poly.entity_id
_entity_poly.type
_entity_poly.pdbx_seq_one_letter_code
_entity_poly.pdbx_strand_id
1 'polypeptide(L)'
;MKYFPCLLIFHKKKVNFEENHFKCEPINPPGCLSLQGTKFCRDMKKNLLVAFVLCLSYGFSYSHSFDKPINQTAKMSNFEMDSFTTKNGKSLKITFFRHASLLLEYAGQKIFIDPVSDYADYTQQPKADFILITHEHGDHFDTKAIAAIETNQTKIIANPNCRKKLNRGQEMKNGDVLQLAKDIKLEAVPAYNTTPGRDKFHPKGRDNGYILTLGGTRIYIAGDTEDIPELNQVKDIDIAFLPVNQPYTMTPEQAIRAAKIIKPRVLYPYHYGETDIHKVKDGLKNETGTEVRIRALQ
;
A
#
# COMPACT_ATOMS: atom_id res chain seq x y z
N MET A 1 20.21 -45.65 41.44
CA MET A 1 20.56 -46.85 40.70
C MET A 1 19.85 -46.87 39.37
N LYS A 2 20.64 -47.00 38.27
CA LYS A 2 20.41 -47.37 36.88
C LYS A 2 19.87 -46.27 35.96
N TYR A 3 20.84 -45.67 35.28
CA TYR A 3 20.74 -44.99 33.99
C TYR A 3 20.48 -45.95 32.86
N PHE A 4 19.65 -45.56 31.86
CA PHE A 4 19.73 -46.11 30.50
C PHE A 4 19.57 -44.95 29.51
N PRO A 5 20.49 -44.78 28.55
CA PRO A 5 20.39 -43.74 27.51
C PRO A 5 19.62 -44.28 26.28
N CYS A 6 18.74 -43.46 25.75
CA CYS A 6 18.05 -43.76 24.48
C CYS A 6 18.87 -43.20 23.31
N LEU A 7 19.23 -44.12 22.41
CA LEU A 7 20.09 -43.90 21.25
C LEU A 7 19.24 -43.30 20.09
N LEU A 8 19.58 -42.12 19.64
CA LEU A 8 19.01 -41.53 18.44
C LEU A 8 19.74 -42.04 17.19
N ILE A 9 19.07 -42.78 16.34
CA ILE A 9 19.53 -43.24 15.03
C ILE A 9 19.16 -42.21 13.99
N PHE A 10 20.14 -41.50 13.44
CA PHE A 10 19.99 -40.65 12.27
C PHE A 10 20.01 -41.51 10.99
N HIS A 11 18.91 -41.52 10.24
CA HIS A 11 18.87 -42.03 8.88
C HIS A 11 19.11 -40.88 7.90
N LYS A 12 20.31 -40.84 7.32
CA LYS A 12 20.62 -40.02 6.14
C LYS A 12 20.04 -40.67 4.89
N LYS A 13 18.97 -40.10 4.29
CA LYS A 13 18.64 -40.40 2.90
C LYS A 13 19.39 -39.46 1.97
N LYS A 14 20.27 -40.04 1.15
CA LYS A 14 20.88 -39.40 -0.02
C LYS A 14 19.79 -39.28 -1.09
N VAL A 15 19.58 -38.05 -1.61
CA VAL A 15 18.80 -37.82 -2.83
C VAL A 15 19.78 -37.58 -3.96
N ASN A 16 19.79 -38.49 -4.95
CA ASN A 16 20.52 -38.36 -6.20
C ASN A 16 19.84 -37.34 -7.09
N PHE A 17 20.57 -36.34 -7.56
CA PHE A 17 20.19 -35.49 -8.67
C PHE A 17 20.54 -36.19 -9.98
N GLU A 18 19.54 -36.58 -10.77
CA GLU A 18 19.71 -36.91 -12.19
C GLU A 18 19.48 -35.67 -13.01
N GLU A 19 20.49 -35.31 -13.79
CA GLU A 19 20.43 -34.27 -14.83
C GLU A 19 19.59 -34.78 -16.01
N ASN A 20 18.40 -34.26 -16.18
CA ASN A 20 17.64 -34.44 -17.43
C ASN A 20 17.95 -33.31 -18.41
N HIS A 21 18.77 -33.63 -19.42
CA HIS A 21 18.96 -32.83 -20.62
C HIS A 21 17.67 -32.75 -21.43
N PHE A 22 16.99 -31.62 -21.44
CA PHE A 22 15.96 -31.30 -22.43
C PHE A 22 16.63 -30.84 -23.72
N LYS A 23 16.61 -31.73 -24.75
CA LYS A 23 16.88 -31.37 -26.15
C LYS A 23 15.66 -30.62 -26.69
N CYS A 24 15.83 -29.35 -27.09
CA CYS A 24 14.87 -28.63 -27.89
C CYS A 24 15.04 -29.06 -29.35
N GLU A 25 14.04 -29.76 -29.92
CA GLU A 25 13.93 -29.96 -31.36
C GLU A 25 13.24 -28.75 -32.02
N PRO A 26 13.68 -28.27 -33.19
CA PRO A 26 13.04 -27.17 -33.87
C PRO A 26 11.79 -27.66 -34.63
N ILE A 27 10.64 -27.05 -34.35
CA ILE A 27 9.40 -27.24 -35.08
C ILE A 27 9.50 -26.49 -36.43
N ASN A 28 9.57 -27.19 -37.52
CA ASN A 28 9.45 -26.64 -38.87
C ASN A 28 7.95 -26.45 -39.24
N PRO A 29 7.53 -25.26 -39.69
CA PRO A 29 6.25 -25.11 -40.35
C PRO A 29 6.34 -25.54 -41.82
N PRO A 30 5.30 -26.17 -42.39
CA PRO A 30 5.32 -26.63 -43.77
C PRO A 30 5.11 -25.46 -44.77
N GLY A 31 5.95 -25.39 -45.79
CA GLY A 31 5.70 -24.62 -47.00
C GLY A 31 6.60 -23.40 -47.21
N CYS A 32 7.86 -23.64 -47.61
CA CYS A 32 8.60 -22.65 -48.37
C CYS A 32 9.47 -23.35 -49.41
N LEU A 33 9.12 -23.12 -50.71
CA LEU A 33 9.88 -23.60 -51.84
C LEU A 33 11.26 -22.92 -51.91
N SER A 34 12.28 -23.73 -52.14
CA SER A 34 13.64 -23.30 -52.44
C SER A 34 13.70 -22.58 -53.79
N LEU A 35 14.15 -21.32 -53.80
CA LEU A 35 14.66 -20.68 -54.99
C LEU A 35 16.09 -20.17 -54.72
N GLN A 36 16.99 -20.73 -55.53
CA GLN A 36 18.41 -20.33 -55.62
C GLN A 36 18.49 -18.89 -56.15
N GLY A 37 19.38 -18.07 -55.57
CA GLY A 37 19.61 -16.76 -56.18
C GLY A 37 20.56 -15.85 -55.37
N THR A 38 21.87 -16.19 -55.38
CA THR A 38 22.97 -15.36 -54.85
C THR A 38 23.35 -14.19 -55.74
N LYS A 39 22.39 -13.47 -56.34
CA LYS A 39 22.69 -12.30 -57.21
C LYS A 39 21.99 -10.99 -56.81
N PHE A 40 21.16 -10.99 -55.79
CA PHE A 40 20.33 -9.81 -55.49
C PHE A 40 20.96 -8.81 -54.49
N CYS A 41 22.09 -9.12 -53.92
CA CYS A 41 22.67 -8.28 -52.85
C CYS A 41 23.73 -7.27 -53.31
N ARG A 42 24.03 -7.21 -54.64
CA ARG A 42 25.08 -6.32 -55.20
C ARG A 42 24.54 -5.03 -55.81
N ASP A 43 23.28 -4.99 -56.18
CA ASP A 43 22.67 -3.84 -56.92
C ASP A 43 21.97 -2.82 -56.03
N MET A 44 21.75 -3.15 -54.75
CA MET A 44 21.11 -2.19 -53.81
C MET A 44 22.05 -1.08 -53.28
N LYS A 45 23.38 -1.22 -53.43
CA LYS A 45 24.34 -0.19 -52.98
C LYS A 45 24.57 0.94 -53.98
N LYS A 46 24.17 0.79 -55.25
CA LYS A 46 24.35 1.83 -56.28
C LYS A 46 23.17 2.77 -56.41
N ASN A 47 21.97 2.39 -56.01
CA ASN A 47 20.77 3.24 -56.14
C ASN A 47 20.50 4.14 -54.95
N LEU A 48 21.24 3.98 -53.85
CA LEU A 48 21.07 4.81 -52.64
C LEU A 48 21.87 6.14 -52.73
N LEU A 49 22.84 6.23 -53.68
CA LEU A 49 23.66 7.44 -53.83
C LEU A 49 23.05 8.48 -54.78
N VAL A 50 22.09 8.09 -55.63
CA VAL A 50 21.44 8.99 -56.60
C VAL A 50 20.21 9.68 -55.99
N ALA A 51 19.59 9.08 -54.98
CA ALA A 51 18.44 9.68 -54.28
C ALA A 51 18.80 10.84 -53.32
N PHE A 52 20.09 10.97 -52.94
CA PHE A 52 20.52 12.00 -51.99
C PHE A 52 20.91 13.33 -52.65
N VAL A 53 21.09 13.39 -53.97
CA VAL A 53 21.52 14.61 -54.70
C VAL A 53 20.34 15.38 -55.29
N LEU A 54 19.15 14.80 -55.41
CA LEU A 54 17.97 15.45 -55.99
C LEU A 54 17.02 16.10 -54.98
N CYS A 55 17.29 15.99 -53.67
CA CYS A 55 16.46 16.63 -52.64
C CYS A 55 16.95 18.04 -52.23
N LEU A 56 18.00 18.58 -52.88
CA LEU A 56 18.57 19.90 -52.51
C LEU A 56 18.05 21.08 -53.34
N SER A 57 17.09 20.87 -54.24
CA SER A 57 16.60 21.93 -55.15
C SER A 57 15.11 22.27 -55.03
N TYR A 58 14.36 21.65 -54.10
CA TYR A 58 13.00 22.07 -53.80
C TYR A 58 12.95 22.50 -52.33
N GLY A 59 12.95 23.83 -52.14
CA GLY A 59 12.75 24.45 -50.82
C GLY A 59 11.36 24.14 -50.26
N PHE A 60 11.18 22.99 -49.67
CA PHE A 60 10.06 22.71 -48.77
C PHE A 60 10.44 23.19 -47.40
N SER A 61 9.94 24.38 -47.04
CA SER A 61 9.91 24.83 -45.63
C SER A 61 9.09 23.85 -44.81
N TYR A 62 9.76 22.85 -44.25
CA TYR A 62 9.14 22.02 -43.21
C TYR A 62 9.10 22.88 -41.93
N SER A 63 7.95 23.49 -41.69
CA SER A 63 7.69 24.09 -40.40
C SER A 63 7.66 22.94 -39.39
N HIS A 64 8.75 22.75 -38.64
CA HIS A 64 8.74 22.00 -37.41
C HIS A 64 7.79 22.76 -36.47
N SER A 65 6.53 22.33 -36.46
CA SER A 65 5.72 22.55 -35.27
C SER A 65 6.44 21.79 -34.15
N PHE A 66 7.17 22.50 -33.32
CA PHE A 66 7.53 21.99 -32.02
C PHE A 66 6.20 21.69 -31.33
N ASP A 67 5.83 20.40 -31.33
CA ASP A 67 4.82 19.91 -30.43
C ASP A 67 5.26 20.37 -29.04
N LYS A 68 4.53 21.37 -28.52
CA LYS A 68 4.65 21.77 -27.14
C LYS A 68 4.57 20.46 -26.33
N PRO A 69 5.47 20.22 -25.36
CA PRO A 69 5.30 19.10 -24.49
C PRO A 69 3.87 19.18 -23.98
N ILE A 70 3.06 18.16 -24.28
CA ILE A 70 1.74 17.99 -23.70
C ILE A 70 2.02 17.99 -22.20
N ASN A 71 1.72 19.13 -21.57
CA ASN A 71 1.75 19.25 -20.13
C ASN A 71 0.62 18.35 -19.65
N GLN A 72 0.91 17.05 -19.56
CA GLN A 72 0.12 16.08 -18.81
C GLN A 72 0.30 16.45 -17.35
N THR A 73 -0.23 17.62 -16.96
CA THR A 73 -0.73 17.77 -15.61
C THR A 73 -1.87 16.75 -15.54
N ALA A 74 -1.51 15.49 -15.21
CA ALA A 74 -2.45 14.49 -14.78
C ALA A 74 -3.42 15.22 -13.85
N LYS A 75 -4.72 15.14 -14.16
CA LYS A 75 -5.79 15.67 -13.35
C LYS A 75 -5.69 14.91 -12.02
N MET A 76 -4.80 15.36 -11.12
CA MET A 76 -4.75 14.87 -9.77
C MET A 76 -6.16 15.09 -9.23
N SER A 77 -6.87 14.02 -8.97
CA SER A 77 -8.11 14.09 -8.21
C SER A 77 -7.82 14.98 -7.00
N ASN A 78 -8.67 16.00 -6.78
CA ASN A 78 -8.50 16.96 -5.68
C ASN A 78 -8.82 16.26 -4.36
N PHE A 79 -7.94 15.33 -3.92
CA PHE A 79 -8.04 14.75 -2.60
C PHE A 79 -7.69 15.79 -1.54
N GLU A 80 -8.44 15.79 -0.45
CA GLU A 80 -8.10 16.59 0.71
C GLU A 80 -6.74 16.17 1.27
N MET A 81 -6.00 17.13 1.81
CA MET A 81 -4.66 16.92 2.37
C MET A 81 -4.46 17.78 3.60
N ASP A 82 -3.79 17.21 4.61
CA ASP A 82 -3.30 17.97 5.75
C ASP A 82 -1.77 17.86 5.84
N SER A 83 -1.15 18.93 6.32
CA SER A 83 0.29 18.96 6.57
C SER A 83 0.59 19.21 8.03
N PHE A 84 1.60 18.52 8.56
CA PHE A 84 2.07 18.61 9.93
C PHE A 84 3.59 18.80 9.94
N THR A 85 4.10 19.42 11.00
CA THR A 85 5.52 19.35 11.33
C THR A 85 5.71 18.28 12.39
N THR A 86 6.52 17.26 12.08
CA THR A 86 6.85 16.17 13.02
C THR A 86 7.75 16.65 14.15
N LYS A 87 7.88 15.88 15.23
CA LYS A 87 8.68 16.25 16.40
C LYS A 87 10.16 16.47 16.09
N ASN A 88 10.69 15.88 15.02
CA ASN A 88 12.04 16.14 14.54
C ASN A 88 12.14 17.27 13.50
N GLY A 89 11.07 18.06 13.29
CA GLY A 89 11.04 19.24 12.43
C GLY A 89 10.81 18.97 10.94
N LYS A 90 10.65 17.68 10.51
CA LYS A 90 10.37 17.36 9.10
C LYS A 90 8.88 17.48 8.79
N SER A 91 8.57 17.76 7.52
CA SER A 91 7.19 17.78 7.03
C SER A 91 6.61 16.37 6.94
N LEU A 92 5.37 16.23 7.38
CA LEU A 92 4.49 15.10 7.14
C LEU A 92 3.26 15.60 6.39
N LYS A 93 2.96 15.04 5.23
CA LYS A 93 1.73 15.30 4.49
C LYS A 93 0.87 14.04 4.51
N ILE A 94 -0.43 14.21 4.77
CA ILE A 94 -1.43 13.13 4.76
C ILE A 94 -2.45 13.45 3.67
N THR A 95 -2.59 12.58 2.70
CA THR A 95 -3.61 12.64 1.66
C THR A 95 -4.72 11.64 1.99
N PHE A 96 -5.96 12.09 1.94
CA PHE A 96 -7.15 11.31 2.26
C PHE A 96 -7.79 10.87 0.95
N PHE A 97 -7.72 9.58 0.61
CA PHE A 97 -8.34 9.09 -0.62
C PHE A 97 -9.84 8.90 -0.42
N ARG A 98 -10.23 7.99 0.42
CA ARG A 98 -11.58 7.69 0.91
C ARG A 98 -11.51 6.57 1.93
N HIS A 99 -12.60 6.37 2.68
CA HIS A 99 -12.79 5.23 3.58
C HIS A 99 -11.64 5.09 4.56
N ALA A 100 -10.76 4.08 4.37
CA ALA A 100 -9.57 3.89 5.18
C ALA A 100 -8.26 4.08 4.39
N SER A 101 -8.37 4.44 3.10
CA SER A 101 -7.20 4.57 2.21
C SER A 101 -6.52 5.92 2.38
N LEU A 102 -5.23 5.89 2.77
CA LEU A 102 -4.41 7.07 3.03
C LEU A 102 -3.06 6.98 2.32
N LEU A 103 -2.47 8.15 2.02
CA LEU A 103 -1.05 8.28 1.70
C LEU A 103 -0.40 9.22 2.71
N LEU A 104 0.64 8.75 3.37
CA LEU A 104 1.50 9.54 4.23
C LEU A 104 2.84 9.76 3.52
N GLU A 105 3.22 11.03 3.34
CA GLU A 105 4.50 11.44 2.76
C GLU A 105 5.37 12.05 3.86
N TYR A 106 6.49 11.38 4.16
CA TYR A 106 7.42 11.82 5.20
C TYR A 106 8.87 11.59 4.78
N ALA A 107 9.69 12.63 4.84
CA ALA A 107 11.12 12.56 4.53
C ALA A 107 11.45 11.90 3.17
N GLY A 108 10.62 12.15 2.15
CA GLY A 108 10.73 11.56 0.82
C GLY A 108 10.14 10.15 0.68
N GLN A 109 9.76 9.52 1.80
CA GLN A 109 9.10 8.20 1.79
C GLN A 109 7.59 8.34 1.60
N LYS A 110 7.02 7.41 0.84
CA LYS A 110 5.58 7.30 0.54
C LYS A 110 5.03 6.03 1.16
N ILE A 111 4.13 6.20 2.12
CA ILE A 111 3.55 5.13 2.93
C ILE A 111 2.06 5.09 2.63
N PHE A 112 1.60 4.06 1.94
CA PHE A 112 0.20 3.83 1.67
C PHE A 112 -0.42 2.94 2.75
N ILE A 113 -1.63 3.29 3.15
CA ILE A 113 -2.44 2.53 4.10
C ILE A 113 -3.68 2.04 3.34
N ASP A 114 -3.94 0.74 3.38
CA ASP A 114 -5.14 0.09 2.85
C ASP A 114 -5.55 0.62 1.45
N PRO A 115 -4.67 0.53 0.42
CA PRO A 115 -4.97 1.05 -0.90
C PRO A 115 -6.03 0.21 -1.61
N VAL A 116 -7.13 0.86 -2.05
CA VAL A 116 -8.27 0.23 -2.74
C VAL A 116 -8.66 1.03 -3.98
N SER A 117 -8.75 0.36 -5.13
CA SER A 117 -8.98 0.96 -6.45
C SER A 117 -10.32 1.68 -6.58
N ASP A 118 -11.31 1.31 -5.77
CA ASP A 118 -12.61 1.98 -5.77
C ASP A 118 -12.56 3.41 -5.21
N TYR A 119 -11.50 3.74 -4.46
CA TYR A 119 -11.35 5.03 -3.79
C TYR A 119 -10.41 6.00 -4.52
N ALA A 120 -9.50 5.49 -5.35
CA ALA A 120 -8.57 6.30 -6.13
C ALA A 120 -8.03 5.52 -7.35
N ASP A 121 -7.66 6.26 -8.40
CA ASP A 121 -6.86 5.70 -9.49
C ASP A 121 -5.38 5.60 -9.05
N TYR A 122 -4.99 4.41 -8.58
CA TYR A 122 -3.63 4.14 -8.12
C TYR A 122 -2.59 4.10 -9.24
N THR A 123 -3.00 4.02 -10.52
CA THR A 123 -2.07 4.14 -11.65
C THR A 123 -1.52 5.56 -11.79
N GLN A 124 -2.23 6.55 -11.26
CA GLN A 124 -1.84 7.96 -11.23
C GLN A 124 -1.15 8.37 -9.93
N GLN A 125 -1.02 7.45 -8.96
CA GLN A 125 -0.36 7.72 -7.69
C GLN A 125 1.15 7.45 -7.79
N PRO A 126 1.97 8.08 -6.94
CA PRO A 126 3.39 7.80 -6.86
C PRO A 126 3.64 6.34 -6.45
N LYS A 127 4.82 5.81 -6.77
CA LYS A 127 5.22 4.48 -6.29
C LYS A 127 5.45 4.50 -4.79
N ALA A 128 5.07 3.41 -4.12
CA ALA A 128 5.16 3.26 -2.67
C ALA A 128 6.56 2.82 -2.23
N ASP A 129 7.05 3.39 -1.13
CA ASP A 129 8.17 2.83 -0.36
C ASP A 129 7.65 1.78 0.62
N PHE A 130 6.48 2.05 1.23
CA PHE A 130 5.81 1.14 2.16
C PHE A 130 4.32 1.04 1.83
N ILE A 131 3.76 -0.17 1.97
CA ILE A 131 2.32 -0.43 1.91
C ILE A 131 1.96 -1.18 3.19
N LEU A 132 1.05 -0.61 3.99
CA LEU A 132 0.56 -1.19 5.24
C LEU A 132 -0.88 -1.64 5.04
N ILE A 133 -1.16 -2.91 5.32
CA ILE A 133 -2.49 -3.50 5.17
C ILE A 133 -2.97 -3.96 6.55
N THR A 134 -4.12 -3.44 6.98
CA THR A 134 -4.69 -3.74 8.30
C THR A 134 -5.31 -5.12 8.33
N HIS A 135 -6.15 -5.45 7.34
CA HIS A 135 -6.85 -6.73 7.26
C HIS A 135 -7.34 -7.05 5.84
N GLU A 136 -7.97 -8.22 5.65
CA GLU A 136 -8.25 -8.81 4.34
C GLU A 136 -9.63 -8.51 3.75
N HIS A 137 -10.44 -7.62 4.30
CA HIS A 137 -11.71 -7.21 3.70
C HIS A 137 -11.47 -6.38 2.42
N GLY A 138 -12.41 -6.43 1.47
CA GLY A 138 -12.21 -5.86 0.13
C GLY A 138 -12.12 -4.33 0.12
N ASP A 139 -12.61 -3.66 1.13
CA ASP A 139 -12.54 -2.23 1.35
C ASP A 139 -11.22 -1.76 2.01
N HIS A 140 -10.30 -2.71 2.34
CA HIS A 140 -8.96 -2.45 2.87
C HIS A 140 -7.85 -3.14 2.07
N PHE A 141 -8.18 -4.20 1.32
CA PHE A 141 -7.23 -5.05 0.65
C PHE A 141 -7.57 -5.26 -0.82
N ASP A 142 -6.88 -4.54 -1.70
CA ASP A 142 -7.02 -4.66 -3.15
C ASP A 142 -5.67 -4.90 -3.82
N THR A 143 -5.52 -6.10 -4.38
CA THR A 143 -4.28 -6.50 -5.06
C THR A 143 -4.01 -5.70 -6.34
N LYS A 144 -5.03 -5.10 -6.99
CA LYS A 144 -4.87 -4.24 -8.16
C LYS A 144 -4.27 -2.89 -7.76
N ALA A 145 -4.81 -2.27 -6.69
CA ALA A 145 -4.28 -1.03 -6.14
C ALA A 145 -2.82 -1.22 -5.70
N ILE A 146 -2.54 -2.30 -4.97
CA ILE A 146 -1.19 -2.66 -4.52
C ILE A 146 -0.24 -2.79 -5.73
N ALA A 147 -0.60 -3.58 -6.75
CA ALA A 147 0.22 -3.79 -7.94
C ALA A 147 0.48 -2.49 -8.72
N ALA A 148 -0.47 -1.54 -8.70
CA ALA A 148 -0.31 -0.26 -9.40
C ALA A 148 0.77 0.63 -8.77
N ILE A 149 0.99 0.54 -7.45
CA ILE A 149 1.93 1.42 -6.72
C ILE A 149 3.20 0.71 -6.25
N GLU A 150 3.24 -0.63 -6.24
CA GLU A 150 4.44 -1.36 -5.81
C GLU A 150 5.57 -1.31 -6.85
N THR A 151 6.80 -1.51 -6.37
CA THR A 151 8.02 -1.76 -7.12
C THR A 151 8.75 -2.93 -6.45
N ASN A 152 9.85 -3.39 -7.05
CA ASN A 152 10.72 -4.40 -6.42
C ASN A 152 11.40 -3.93 -5.11
N GLN A 153 11.35 -2.62 -4.80
CA GLN A 153 11.89 -2.05 -3.56
C GLN A 153 10.82 -1.77 -2.51
N THR A 154 9.54 -1.83 -2.88
CA THR A 154 8.43 -1.57 -1.98
C THR A 154 8.36 -2.64 -0.89
N LYS A 155 8.27 -2.21 0.37
CA LYS A 155 8.04 -3.11 1.51
C LYS A 155 6.54 -3.14 1.81
N ILE A 156 5.93 -4.30 1.63
CA ILE A 156 4.52 -4.55 1.99
C ILE A 156 4.50 -5.20 3.36
N ILE A 157 3.75 -4.61 4.30
CA ILE A 157 3.55 -5.13 5.66
C ILE A 157 2.06 -5.40 5.84
N ALA A 158 1.71 -6.60 6.28
CA ALA A 158 0.34 -7.02 6.36
C ALA A 158 0.09 -8.02 7.50
N ASN A 159 -1.16 -8.17 7.92
CA ASN A 159 -1.55 -9.26 8.81
C ASN A 159 -1.34 -10.64 8.14
N PRO A 160 -1.36 -11.76 8.90
CA PRO A 160 -1.10 -13.10 8.35
C PRO A 160 -1.99 -13.47 7.17
N ASN A 161 -3.27 -13.10 7.21
CA ASN A 161 -4.24 -13.45 6.16
C ASN A 161 -3.95 -12.70 4.84
N CYS A 162 -3.71 -11.41 4.90
CA CYS A 162 -3.32 -10.60 3.73
C CYS A 162 -1.99 -11.08 3.15
N ARG A 163 -0.98 -11.31 4.01
CA ARG A 163 0.33 -11.82 3.58
C ARG A 163 0.18 -13.17 2.87
N LYS A 164 -0.66 -14.08 3.39
CA LYS A 164 -0.95 -15.35 2.75
C LYS A 164 -1.63 -15.19 1.39
N LYS A 165 -2.64 -14.31 1.29
CA LYS A 165 -3.35 -14.01 0.03
C LYS A 165 -2.44 -13.38 -1.02
N LEU A 166 -1.56 -12.45 -0.61
CA LEU A 166 -0.58 -11.80 -1.50
C LEU A 166 0.54 -12.74 -1.93
N ASN A 167 0.84 -13.78 -1.15
CA ASN A 167 2.00 -14.67 -1.29
C ASN A 167 3.35 -13.92 -1.33
N ARG A 168 3.41 -12.71 -0.78
CA ARG A 168 4.61 -11.86 -0.65
C ARG A 168 4.42 -10.83 0.46
N GLY A 169 5.46 -10.06 0.75
CA GLY A 169 5.46 -9.06 1.82
C GLY A 169 5.87 -9.65 3.18
N GLN A 170 5.97 -8.78 4.15
CA GLN A 170 6.32 -9.11 5.53
C GLN A 170 5.05 -9.26 6.37
N GLU A 171 4.94 -10.40 7.06
CA GLU A 171 3.89 -10.64 8.03
C GLU A 171 4.15 -9.85 9.30
N MET A 172 3.08 -9.31 9.90
CA MET A 172 3.10 -8.62 11.17
C MET A 172 1.85 -8.96 11.98
N LYS A 173 2.02 -9.34 13.25
CA LYS A 173 0.95 -9.73 14.18
C LYS A 173 0.83 -8.70 15.29
N ASN A 174 -0.32 -8.71 15.98
CA ASN A 174 -0.53 -7.88 17.16
C ASN A 174 0.64 -8.03 18.16
N GLY A 175 1.23 -6.92 18.55
CA GLY A 175 2.39 -6.84 19.46
C GLY A 175 3.74 -6.78 18.76
N ASP A 176 3.81 -7.04 17.46
CA ASP A 176 5.05 -6.93 16.71
C ASP A 176 5.47 -5.46 16.53
N VAL A 177 6.80 -5.27 16.47
CA VAL A 177 7.43 -3.95 16.26
C VAL A 177 8.48 -4.06 15.17
N LEU A 178 8.42 -3.17 14.17
CA LEU A 178 9.37 -3.10 13.07
C LEU A 178 10.01 -1.72 12.96
N GLN A 179 11.33 -1.68 12.78
CA GLN A 179 12.05 -0.48 12.34
C GLN A 179 12.10 -0.48 10.81
N LEU A 180 11.26 0.33 10.17
CA LEU A 180 11.15 0.40 8.71
C LEU A 180 12.29 1.21 8.08
N ALA A 181 12.66 2.33 8.72
CA ALA A 181 13.78 3.19 8.37
C ALA A 181 14.27 3.93 9.64
N LYS A 182 15.37 4.70 9.55
CA LYS A 182 16.00 5.37 10.72
C LYS A 182 14.99 6.10 11.61
N ASP A 183 14.07 6.86 11.01
CA ASP A 183 13.09 7.70 11.72
C ASP A 183 11.65 7.19 11.56
N ILE A 184 11.46 5.93 11.12
CA ILE A 184 10.16 5.31 10.83
C ILE A 184 10.05 3.98 11.57
N LYS A 185 9.21 3.93 12.59
CA LYS A 185 8.89 2.71 13.35
C LYS A 185 7.42 2.36 13.19
N LEU A 186 7.10 1.09 13.09
CA LEU A 186 5.76 0.53 13.01
C LEU A 186 5.51 -0.44 14.16
N GLU A 187 4.38 -0.29 14.84
CA GLU A 187 3.91 -1.17 15.91
C GLU A 187 2.53 -1.71 15.49
N ALA A 188 2.33 -3.01 15.47
CA ALA A 188 1.01 -3.60 15.26
C ALA A 188 0.28 -3.75 16.59
N VAL A 189 -0.94 -3.26 16.63
CA VAL A 189 -1.82 -3.34 17.80
C VAL A 189 -3.11 -4.08 17.45
N PRO A 190 -3.82 -4.68 18.43
CA PRO A 190 -5.08 -5.36 18.15
C PRO A 190 -6.13 -4.45 17.53
N ALA A 191 -6.88 -4.99 16.57
CA ALA A 191 -8.10 -4.43 16.04
C ALA A 191 -9.17 -5.53 15.99
N TYR A 192 -10.30 -5.34 16.69
CA TYR A 192 -11.37 -6.33 16.72
C TYR A 192 -12.67 -5.77 17.30
N ASN A 193 -13.76 -6.49 17.17
CA ASN A 193 -15.07 -6.15 17.75
C ASN A 193 -15.35 -6.94 19.01
N THR A 194 -15.97 -6.28 19.99
CA THR A 194 -16.33 -6.83 21.31
C THR A 194 -17.83 -6.99 21.50
N THR A 195 -18.65 -6.28 20.72
CA THR A 195 -20.12 -6.35 20.81
C THR A 195 -20.59 -7.72 20.34
N PRO A 196 -21.41 -8.43 21.16
CA PRO A 196 -21.93 -9.75 20.78
C PRO A 196 -22.60 -9.76 19.40
N GLY A 197 -22.20 -10.71 18.54
CA GLY A 197 -22.66 -10.84 17.16
C GLY A 197 -21.97 -9.94 16.15
N ARG A 198 -21.11 -9.00 16.57
CA ARG A 198 -20.25 -8.20 15.69
C ARG A 198 -18.81 -8.71 15.61
N ASP A 199 -18.38 -9.52 16.58
CA ASP A 199 -17.08 -10.20 16.60
C ASP A 199 -16.83 -11.04 15.35
N LYS A 200 -17.88 -11.52 14.67
CA LYS A 200 -17.79 -12.22 13.38
C LYS A 200 -17.19 -11.38 12.25
N PHE A 201 -17.35 -10.05 12.30
CA PHE A 201 -16.76 -9.16 11.29
C PHE A 201 -15.27 -9.01 11.52
N HIS A 202 -14.87 -8.73 12.76
CA HIS A 202 -13.48 -8.52 13.15
C HIS A 202 -13.18 -9.32 14.43
N PRO A 203 -12.81 -10.62 14.29
CA PRO A 203 -12.53 -11.48 15.44
C PRO A 203 -11.20 -11.09 16.09
N LYS A 204 -11.13 -11.22 17.42
CA LYS A 204 -9.91 -10.92 18.18
C LYS A 204 -8.70 -11.71 17.70
N GLY A 205 -7.56 -11.02 17.51
CA GLY A 205 -6.26 -11.61 17.17
C GLY A 205 -6.05 -11.84 15.66
N ARG A 206 -7.00 -11.45 14.79
CA ARG A 206 -6.88 -11.57 13.34
C ARG A 206 -6.32 -10.30 12.69
N ASP A 207 -6.88 -9.15 13.02
CA ASP A 207 -6.65 -7.89 12.33
C ASP A 207 -5.67 -7.01 13.08
N ASN A 208 -4.97 -6.14 12.35
CA ASN A 208 -4.05 -5.17 12.91
C ASN A 208 -4.61 -3.74 12.82
N GLY A 209 -4.52 -3.00 13.94
CA GLY A 209 -4.28 -1.58 13.86
C GLY A 209 -2.77 -1.32 13.84
N TYR A 210 -2.37 -0.09 13.51
CA TYR A 210 -0.96 0.30 13.47
C TYR A 210 -0.70 1.58 14.25
N ILE A 211 0.43 1.63 14.97
CA ILE A 211 1.02 2.88 15.44
C ILE A 211 2.28 3.13 14.62
N LEU A 212 2.22 4.13 13.75
CA LEU A 212 3.32 4.55 12.91
C LEU A 212 4.00 5.77 13.55
N THR A 213 5.28 5.64 13.89
CA THR A 213 6.09 6.75 14.42
C THR A 213 6.95 7.31 13.32
N LEU A 214 6.73 8.58 12.96
CA LEU A 214 7.45 9.32 11.94
C LEU A 214 8.19 10.51 12.58
N GLY A 215 9.51 10.42 12.71
CA GLY A 215 10.31 11.47 13.33
C GLY A 215 9.83 11.85 14.75
N GLY A 216 9.43 10.86 15.53
CA GLY A 216 8.89 11.03 16.88
C GLY A 216 7.39 11.34 16.95
N THR A 217 6.73 11.71 15.86
CA THR A 217 5.28 11.92 15.79
C THR A 217 4.57 10.57 15.66
N ARG A 218 3.66 10.26 16.57
CA ARG A 218 2.96 8.97 16.65
C ARG A 218 1.56 9.08 16.04
N ILE A 219 1.30 8.23 15.06
CA ILE A 219 0.04 8.19 14.29
C ILE A 219 -0.60 6.83 14.55
N TYR A 220 -1.78 6.82 15.12
CA TYR A 220 -2.58 5.61 15.33
C TYR A 220 -3.60 5.46 14.21
N ILE A 221 -3.53 4.37 13.49
CA ILE A 221 -4.46 3.92 12.46
C ILE A 221 -5.14 2.68 13.04
N ALA A 222 -6.40 2.84 13.47
CA ALA A 222 -7.04 1.81 14.27
C ALA A 222 -7.34 0.51 13.48
N GLY A 223 -7.46 0.59 12.13
CA GLY A 223 -8.08 -0.48 11.35
C GLY A 223 -9.55 -0.61 11.75
N ASP A 224 -10.17 -1.74 11.47
CA ASP A 224 -11.55 -1.99 11.83
C ASP A 224 -11.65 -2.59 13.22
N THR A 225 -12.17 -1.81 14.15
CA THR A 225 -12.23 -2.17 15.57
C THR A 225 -13.36 -1.45 16.28
N GLU A 226 -13.78 -1.98 17.39
CA GLU A 226 -14.54 -1.24 18.43
C GLU A 226 -13.61 -0.64 19.48
N ASP A 227 -14.17 -0.01 20.53
CA ASP A 227 -13.44 0.59 21.65
C ASP A 227 -12.95 -0.49 22.64
N ILE A 228 -11.94 -1.24 22.19
CA ILE A 228 -11.39 -2.40 22.89
C ILE A 228 -10.56 -2.03 24.12
N PRO A 229 -10.42 -2.93 25.14
CA PRO A 229 -9.65 -2.65 26.36
C PRO A 229 -8.18 -2.29 26.12
N GLU A 230 -7.57 -2.83 25.06
CA GLU A 230 -6.18 -2.59 24.68
C GLU A 230 -5.89 -1.15 24.27
N LEU A 231 -6.91 -0.33 23.98
CA LEU A 231 -6.75 1.12 23.76
C LEU A 231 -6.10 1.84 24.94
N ASN A 232 -6.21 1.27 26.15
CA ASN A 232 -5.49 1.78 27.32
C ASN A 232 -3.96 1.72 27.19
N GLN A 233 -3.44 0.94 26.26
CA GLN A 233 -2.00 0.83 25.95
C GLN A 233 -1.57 1.74 24.80
N VAL A 234 -2.50 2.30 24.05
CA VAL A 234 -2.26 3.25 22.94
C VAL A 234 -2.05 4.64 23.54
N LYS A 235 -0.78 5.05 23.72
CA LYS A 235 -0.39 6.27 24.43
C LYS A 235 0.44 7.20 23.56
N ASP A 236 0.47 8.48 23.95
CA ASP A 236 1.28 9.53 23.35
C ASP A 236 1.00 9.72 21.84
N ILE A 237 -0.27 9.61 21.45
CA ILE A 237 -0.72 9.70 20.08
C ILE A 237 -0.90 11.17 19.69
N ASP A 238 -0.20 11.57 18.63
CA ASP A 238 -0.33 12.91 18.05
C ASP A 238 -1.53 12.98 17.08
N ILE A 239 -1.73 11.93 16.26
CA ILE A 239 -2.79 11.84 15.27
C ILE A 239 -3.46 10.47 15.38
N ALA A 240 -4.78 10.41 15.43
CA ALA A 240 -5.52 9.15 15.43
C ALA A 240 -6.57 9.11 14.31
N PHE A 241 -6.70 7.93 13.70
CA PHE A 241 -7.78 7.55 12.78
C PHE A 241 -8.65 6.50 13.47
N LEU A 242 -9.91 6.83 13.77
CA LEU A 242 -10.85 5.92 14.41
C LEU A 242 -12.03 5.61 13.47
N PRO A 243 -12.35 4.33 13.22
CA PRO A 243 -13.43 3.94 12.33
C PRO A 243 -14.79 4.15 13.01
N VAL A 244 -15.78 4.66 12.27
CA VAL A 244 -17.11 4.98 12.82
C VAL A 244 -18.20 4.49 11.87
N ASN A 245 -18.26 3.18 11.61
CA ASN A 245 -19.23 2.60 10.67
C ASN A 245 -20.00 1.42 11.27
N GLN A 246 -21.29 1.62 11.51
CA GLN A 246 -22.14 0.55 12.02
C GLN A 246 -22.68 -0.33 10.90
N PRO A 247 -22.79 -1.66 11.11
CA PRO A 247 -22.51 -2.42 12.36
C PRO A 247 -21.06 -2.97 12.46
N TYR A 248 -20.16 -2.51 11.61
CA TYR A 248 -18.85 -3.14 11.37
C TYR A 248 -17.78 -2.68 12.37
N THR A 249 -17.85 -1.42 12.80
CA THR A 249 -16.85 -0.80 13.67
C THR A 249 -17.51 -0.01 14.81
N MET A 250 -16.91 1.07 15.28
CA MET A 250 -17.42 1.87 16.41
C MET A 250 -18.75 2.58 16.08
N THR A 251 -19.62 2.72 17.09
CA THR A 251 -20.63 3.78 17.11
C THR A 251 -19.96 5.13 17.36
N PRO A 252 -20.63 6.26 17.10
CA PRO A 252 -20.11 7.57 17.52
C PRO A 252 -19.75 7.63 19.01
N GLU A 253 -20.55 7.01 19.89
CA GLU A 253 -20.32 6.97 21.35
C GLU A 253 -19.08 6.12 21.70
N GLN A 254 -18.85 5.00 21.00
CA GLN A 254 -17.63 4.19 21.16
C GLN A 254 -16.40 4.98 20.70
N ALA A 255 -16.47 5.68 19.55
CA ALA A 255 -15.38 6.53 19.09
C ALA A 255 -15.05 7.69 20.04
N ILE A 256 -16.07 8.30 20.68
CA ILE A 256 -15.89 9.31 21.72
C ILE A 256 -15.17 8.70 22.93
N ARG A 257 -15.58 7.50 23.41
CA ARG A 257 -14.88 6.83 24.52
C ARG A 257 -13.44 6.48 24.15
N ALA A 258 -13.20 5.93 22.96
CA ALA A 258 -11.88 5.61 22.46
C ALA A 258 -10.99 6.86 22.41
N ALA A 259 -11.49 7.97 21.89
CA ALA A 259 -10.76 9.24 21.85
C ALA A 259 -10.40 9.76 23.27
N LYS A 260 -11.30 9.63 24.24
CA LYS A 260 -11.06 10.00 25.65
C LYS A 260 -10.00 9.12 26.33
N ILE A 261 -9.86 7.87 25.91
CA ILE A 261 -8.83 6.94 26.40
C ILE A 261 -7.48 7.27 25.79
N ILE A 262 -7.42 7.44 24.46
CA ILE A 262 -6.20 7.65 23.67
C ILE A 262 -5.67 9.08 23.85
N LYS A 263 -6.57 10.08 23.89
CA LYS A 263 -6.30 11.52 23.98
C LYS A 263 -5.36 12.00 22.86
N PRO A 264 -5.68 11.76 21.58
CA PRO A 264 -4.84 12.23 20.47
C PRO A 264 -4.93 13.75 20.38
N ARG A 265 -3.87 14.39 19.86
CA ARG A 265 -3.92 15.85 19.59
C ARG A 265 -4.84 16.16 18.42
N VAL A 266 -4.85 15.31 17.39
CA VAL A 266 -5.75 15.40 16.24
C VAL A 266 -6.46 14.07 16.04
N LEU A 267 -7.78 14.10 15.89
CA LEU A 267 -8.62 12.94 15.60
C LEU A 267 -9.29 13.10 14.23
N TYR A 268 -9.15 12.09 13.40
CA TYR A 268 -9.91 11.90 12.18
C TYR A 268 -10.88 10.73 12.34
N PRO A 269 -12.20 10.98 12.47
CA PRO A 269 -13.19 9.93 12.19
C PRO A 269 -13.04 9.51 10.72
N TYR A 270 -12.87 8.21 10.47
CA TYR A 270 -12.72 7.67 9.12
C TYR A 270 -13.56 6.40 8.95
N HIS A 271 -13.61 5.81 7.76
CA HIS A 271 -14.37 4.58 7.52
C HIS A 271 -15.81 4.71 8.04
N TYR A 272 -16.49 5.82 7.74
CA TYR A 272 -17.75 6.13 8.42
C TYR A 272 -19.01 5.84 7.59
N GLY A 273 -18.89 5.53 6.27
CA GLY A 273 -20.06 5.29 5.41
C GLY A 273 -21.11 6.39 5.57
N GLU A 274 -22.34 6.01 5.91
CA GLU A 274 -23.46 6.93 6.13
C GLU A 274 -23.59 7.39 7.60
N THR A 275 -22.64 7.05 8.47
CA THR A 275 -22.70 7.44 9.89
C THR A 275 -22.50 8.94 10.04
N ASP A 276 -23.36 9.59 10.81
CA ASP A 276 -23.21 11.01 11.17
C ASP A 276 -22.04 11.20 12.15
N ILE A 277 -20.87 11.48 11.59
CA ILE A 277 -19.63 11.69 12.37
C ILE A 277 -19.55 13.05 13.06
N HIS A 278 -20.48 13.99 12.76
CA HIS A 278 -20.57 15.23 13.52
C HIS A 278 -20.88 14.96 14.99
N LYS A 279 -21.57 13.86 15.30
CA LYS A 279 -21.79 13.40 16.69
C LYS A 279 -20.49 13.17 17.44
N VAL A 280 -19.45 12.66 16.77
CA VAL A 280 -18.12 12.49 17.40
C VAL A 280 -17.50 13.84 17.72
N LYS A 281 -17.54 14.79 16.77
CA LYS A 281 -17.05 16.14 16.97
C LYS A 281 -17.77 16.86 18.10
N ASP A 282 -19.10 16.78 18.13
CA ASP A 282 -19.93 17.40 19.17
C ASP A 282 -19.72 16.77 20.55
N GLY A 283 -19.56 15.44 20.59
CA GLY A 283 -19.29 14.71 21.83
C GLY A 283 -17.92 14.99 22.45
N LEU A 284 -16.98 15.49 21.64
CA LEU A 284 -15.63 15.85 22.08
C LEU A 284 -15.39 17.37 22.18
N LYS A 285 -16.38 18.21 21.93
CA LYS A 285 -16.24 19.69 21.92
C LYS A 285 -15.69 20.28 23.22
N ASN A 286 -15.89 19.61 24.35
CA ASN A 286 -15.42 20.05 25.67
C ASN A 286 -14.10 19.36 26.09
N GLU A 287 -13.54 18.46 25.27
CA GLU A 287 -12.28 17.80 25.54
C GLU A 287 -11.12 18.73 25.12
N THR A 288 -10.42 19.25 26.13
CA THR A 288 -9.24 20.07 25.87
C THR A 288 -8.07 19.21 25.40
N GLY A 289 -7.45 19.58 24.31
CA GLY A 289 -6.25 18.90 23.78
C GLY A 289 -6.49 17.96 22.61
N THR A 290 -7.76 17.69 22.22
CA THR A 290 -8.09 16.90 21.02
C THR A 290 -8.84 17.76 20.00
N GLU A 291 -8.24 17.99 18.84
CA GLU A 291 -8.89 18.62 17.70
C GLU A 291 -9.53 17.55 16.81
N VAL A 292 -10.86 17.60 16.61
CA VAL A 292 -11.56 16.69 15.69
C VAL A 292 -11.62 17.32 14.30
N ARG A 293 -10.98 16.69 13.32
CA ARG A 293 -11.00 17.09 11.90
C ARG A 293 -11.82 16.11 11.08
N ILE A 294 -12.81 16.61 10.37
CA ILE A 294 -13.62 15.82 9.44
C ILE A 294 -13.03 15.99 8.04
N ARG A 295 -12.84 14.88 7.34
CA ARG A 295 -12.37 14.79 5.95
C ARG A 295 -13.28 13.84 5.17
N ALA A 296 -13.24 13.90 3.84
CA ALA A 296 -14.03 13.04 2.96
C ALA A 296 -13.52 11.58 2.97
N LEU A 297 -13.69 10.89 4.10
CA LEU A 297 -13.29 9.50 4.37
C LEU A 297 -14.53 8.59 4.53
N GLN A 298 -15.55 8.89 3.77
CA GLN A 298 -16.80 8.17 3.68
C GLN A 298 -16.64 6.78 3.05
#